data_0b45aed5a8fdf8aa4c6c5c7fa8986f9d
#
_entry.id   0b45aed5a8fdf8aa4c6c5c7fa8986f9d
#
_cell.length_a   1.000
_cell.length_b   1.000
_cell.length_c   1.000
_cell.angle_alpha   90.00
_cell.angle_beta   90.00
_cell.angle_gamma   90.00
#
_symmetry.space_group_name_H-M   'P 1'
#
loop_
_entity.id
_entity.type
_entity.pdbx_description
1 polymer ?
#
loop_
_entity_poly.entity_id
_entity_poly.type
_entity_poly.pdbx_seq_one_letter_code
_entity_poly.pdbx_strand_id
1 'polypeptide(L)'
;MLKHILFTCLLSFSVTPLLKAQNCGNDEIYHLPYKNTYVKEPLVTENEYRVAKPEVIEPKSFEEARQILPNPIWDGHGKEMEMYWRAWEIAVGNIRKPQSGSGFVSSYLDTAYNGNIFMWDSSFILMFARYGTRFFPFQRTLDNFYAKQHPDGFICREIKADGADCFERYDPVSTGPNLMPWCEMVYYHQFGAVSYTHLR
;
A
#
# COMPACT_ATOMS: atom_id res chain seq x y z
N MET A 1 -54.76 10.66 -40.06
CA MET A 1 -54.60 9.29 -39.51
C MET A 1 -53.14 9.03 -39.30
N LEU A 2 -52.64 9.33 -38.12
CA LEU A 2 -51.23 9.16 -37.77
C LEU A 2 -51.18 7.98 -36.80
N LYS A 3 -50.56 6.87 -37.21
CA LYS A 3 -50.34 5.70 -36.37
C LYS A 3 -49.15 5.97 -35.50
N HIS A 4 -49.40 6.04 -34.20
CA HIS A 4 -48.33 6.02 -33.18
C HIS A 4 -47.73 4.62 -33.13
N ILE A 5 -46.47 4.49 -33.53
CA ILE A 5 -45.69 3.31 -33.25
C ILE A 5 -45.00 3.60 -31.91
N LEU A 6 -45.51 2.97 -30.87
CA LEU A 6 -44.87 2.90 -29.57
C LEU A 6 -43.67 1.97 -29.70
N PHE A 7 -42.49 2.53 -29.72
CA PHE A 7 -41.24 1.78 -29.60
C PHE A 7 -41.01 1.50 -28.11
N THR A 8 -41.54 0.39 -27.66
CA THR A 8 -41.24 -0.12 -26.32
C THR A 8 -39.82 -0.69 -26.36
N CYS A 9 -38.84 0.12 -26.01
CA CYS A 9 -37.49 -0.35 -25.78
C CYS A 9 -37.48 -1.17 -24.49
N LEU A 10 -37.64 -2.49 -24.63
CA LEU A 10 -37.38 -3.46 -23.57
C LEU A 10 -35.88 -3.47 -23.30
N LEU A 11 -35.45 -2.56 -22.43
CA LEU A 11 -34.21 -2.71 -21.71
C LEU A 11 -34.36 -3.87 -20.72
N SER A 12 -34.28 -5.07 -21.24
CA SER A 12 -34.00 -6.23 -20.44
C SER A 12 -32.54 -6.15 -19.96
N PHE A 13 -32.28 -5.28 -19.02
CA PHE A 13 -31.13 -5.48 -18.18
C PHE A 13 -31.33 -6.80 -17.48
N SER A 14 -30.58 -7.79 -17.89
CA SER A 14 -30.48 -9.06 -17.19
C SER A 14 -29.82 -8.79 -15.83
N VAL A 15 -30.66 -8.39 -14.87
CA VAL A 15 -30.28 -8.22 -13.46
C VAL A 15 -29.93 -9.57 -12.82
N THR A 16 -30.26 -10.66 -13.52
CA THR A 16 -30.05 -12.04 -13.10
C THR A 16 -28.61 -12.44 -12.80
N PRO A 17 -27.56 -11.99 -13.52
CA PRO A 17 -26.19 -12.30 -13.11
C PRO A 17 -25.72 -11.56 -11.87
N LEU A 18 -26.20 -10.32 -11.66
CA LEU A 18 -25.89 -9.55 -10.46
C LEU A 18 -26.59 -10.10 -9.21
N LEU A 19 -27.85 -10.51 -9.36
CA LEU A 19 -28.58 -11.16 -8.27
C LEU A 19 -28.04 -12.57 -7.95
N LYS A 20 -27.52 -13.29 -8.96
CA LYS A 20 -26.85 -14.57 -8.73
C LYS A 20 -25.47 -14.38 -8.06
N ALA A 21 -24.77 -13.29 -8.35
CA ALA A 21 -23.53 -12.95 -7.65
C ALA A 21 -23.79 -12.51 -6.19
N GLN A 22 -24.95 -11.88 -5.93
CA GLN A 22 -25.37 -11.53 -4.56
C GLN A 22 -25.94 -12.73 -3.79
N ASN A 23 -26.47 -13.74 -4.49
CA ASN A 23 -26.98 -14.98 -3.89
C ASN A 23 -25.98 -16.16 -3.93
N CYS A 24 -24.79 -16.00 -4.51
CA CYS A 24 -23.64 -16.83 -4.17
C CYS A 24 -23.28 -16.46 -2.74
N GLY A 25 -23.92 -17.19 -1.81
CA GLY A 25 -24.02 -16.86 -0.43
C GLY A 25 -22.82 -16.12 0.09
N ASN A 26 -23.01 -14.86 0.41
CA ASN A 26 -21.99 -14.14 1.16
C ASN A 26 -21.46 -15.04 2.30
N ASP A 27 -22.32 -15.88 2.86
CA ASP A 27 -21.99 -16.87 3.87
C ASP A 27 -20.95 -17.90 3.39
N GLU A 28 -21.02 -18.39 2.13
CA GLU A 28 -20.01 -19.32 1.62
C GLU A 28 -18.64 -18.66 1.47
N ILE A 29 -18.58 -17.40 1.04
CA ILE A 29 -17.32 -16.67 0.92
C ILE A 29 -16.69 -16.44 2.29
N TYR A 30 -17.48 -16.12 3.30
CA TYR A 30 -16.98 -15.85 4.66
C TYR A 30 -16.71 -17.13 5.47
N HIS A 31 -17.37 -18.22 5.17
CA HIS A 31 -17.22 -19.50 5.89
C HIS A 31 -16.24 -20.46 5.24
N LEU A 32 -15.81 -20.21 3.99
CA LEU A 32 -14.80 -21.05 3.36
C LEU A 32 -13.45 -20.89 4.10
N PRO A 33 -12.75 -21.99 4.36
CA PRO A 33 -11.41 -21.91 4.92
C PRO A 33 -10.52 -21.07 4.03
N TYR A 34 -9.95 -20.03 4.58
CA TYR A 34 -9.12 -19.05 3.89
C TYR A 34 -8.13 -19.68 2.89
N LYS A 35 -7.40 -20.69 3.34
CA LYS A 35 -6.39 -21.39 2.54
C LYS A 35 -6.94 -22.13 1.31
N ASN A 36 -8.25 -22.37 1.26
CA ASN A 36 -8.87 -23.15 0.19
C ASN A 36 -9.69 -22.29 -0.78
N THR A 37 -9.74 -20.98 -0.58
CA THR A 37 -10.63 -20.08 -1.32
C THR A 37 -9.96 -19.31 -2.44
N TYR A 38 -8.64 -19.35 -2.57
CA TYR A 38 -7.94 -18.58 -3.59
C TYR A 38 -7.42 -19.44 -4.74
N VAL A 39 -7.40 -18.85 -5.90
CA VAL A 39 -6.75 -19.39 -7.09
C VAL A 39 -5.40 -18.72 -7.22
N LYS A 40 -4.36 -19.53 -7.44
CA LYS A 40 -3.02 -19.00 -7.68
C LYS A 40 -3.00 -18.15 -8.94
N GLU A 41 -2.62 -16.89 -8.81
CA GLU A 41 -2.47 -15.98 -9.94
C GLU A 41 -1.09 -16.16 -10.58
N PRO A 42 -1.01 -16.58 -11.86
CA PRO A 42 0.26 -16.83 -12.53
C PRO A 42 1.21 -15.64 -12.52
N LEU A 43 0.68 -14.41 -12.65
CA LEU A 43 1.47 -13.18 -12.66
C LEU A 43 2.15 -12.86 -11.32
N VAL A 44 1.65 -13.45 -10.22
CA VAL A 44 2.21 -13.26 -8.87
C VAL A 44 3.27 -14.31 -8.55
N THR A 45 3.40 -15.34 -9.37
CA THR A 45 4.30 -16.47 -9.11
C THR A 45 5.77 -16.05 -9.11
N GLU A 46 6.12 -15.05 -9.91
CA GLU A 46 7.46 -14.53 -10.13
C GLU A 46 7.75 -13.27 -9.30
N ASN A 47 7.01 -13.06 -8.22
CA ASN A 47 7.21 -11.89 -7.36
C ASN A 47 8.59 -11.95 -6.68
N GLU A 48 9.52 -11.14 -7.16
CA GLU A 48 10.91 -11.08 -6.71
C GLU A 48 11.04 -10.68 -5.24
N TYR A 49 10.12 -9.87 -4.73
CA TYR A 49 10.14 -9.41 -3.33
C TYR A 49 9.98 -10.56 -2.34
N ARG A 50 9.31 -11.65 -2.72
CA ARG A 50 9.09 -12.81 -1.84
C ARG A 50 10.37 -13.59 -1.54
N VAL A 51 11.38 -13.46 -2.39
CA VAL A 51 12.67 -14.15 -2.28
C VAL A 51 13.83 -13.18 -2.05
N ALA A 52 13.53 -11.87 -2.00
CA ALA A 52 14.53 -10.85 -1.76
C ALA A 52 15.16 -11.00 -0.37
N LYS A 53 16.46 -10.79 -0.30
CA LYS A 53 17.15 -10.71 1.00
C LYS A 53 16.81 -9.36 1.64
N PRO A 54 16.50 -9.35 2.95
CA PRO A 54 16.24 -8.10 3.64
C PRO A 54 17.42 -7.15 3.55
N GLU A 55 17.15 -5.92 3.13
CA GLU A 55 18.11 -4.82 3.20
C GLU A 55 17.75 -3.92 4.37
N VAL A 56 18.51 -4.09 5.44
CA VAL A 56 18.31 -3.34 6.67
C VAL A 56 19.15 -2.08 6.64
N ILE A 57 18.49 -0.94 6.68
CA ILE A 57 19.12 0.37 6.79
C ILE A 57 18.95 0.85 8.23
N GLU A 58 20.08 1.14 8.88
CA GLU A 58 20.07 1.69 10.23
C GLU A 58 19.49 3.10 10.21
N PRO A 59 18.49 3.40 11.05
CA PRO A 59 17.99 4.74 11.19
C PRO A 59 19.08 5.63 11.80
N LYS A 60 19.29 6.79 11.20
CA LYS A 60 20.18 7.83 11.73
C LYS A 60 19.38 8.79 12.59
N SER A 61 20.10 9.64 13.34
CA SER A 61 19.47 10.66 14.16
C SER A 61 18.74 11.73 13.32
N PHE A 62 17.82 12.44 13.93
CA PHE A 62 17.15 13.55 13.24
C PHE A 62 18.12 14.70 12.93
N GLU A 63 19.11 14.93 13.77
CA GLU A 63 20.17 15.94 13.56
C GLU A 63 20.97 15.65 12.29
N GLU A 64 21.32 14.38 12.04
CA GLU A 64 21.96 13.95 10.80
C GLU A 64 21.01 14.06 9.60
N ALA A 65 19.76 13.65 9.78
CA ALA A 65 18.74 13.75 8.76
C ALA A 65 18.51 15.18 8.30
N ARG A 66 18.44 16.12 9.23
CA ARG A 66 18.19 17.55 8.97
C ARG A 66 19.24 18.19 8.05
N GLN A 67 20.45 17.66 8.03
CA GLN A 67 21.51 18.16 7.14
C GLN A 67 21.35 17.71 5.69
N ILE A 68 20.58 16.65 5.47
CA ILE A 68 20.42 15.99 4.16
C ILE A 68 19.02 16.25 3.58
N LEU A 69 18.03 16.38 4.47
CA LEU A 69 16.62 16.60 4.08
C LEU A 69 16.45 17.97 3.37
N PRO A 70 15.48 18.11 2.49
CA PRO A 70 15.18 19.38 1.85
C PRO A 70 14.96 20.47 2.88
N ASN A 71 15.63 21.60 2.70
CA ASN A 71 15.50 22.78 3.55
C ASN A 71 14.77 23.88 2.77
N PRO A 72 13.44 24.00 2.90
CA PRO A 72 12.68 25.01 2.20
C PRO A 72 13.00 26.40 2.80
N ILE A 73 12.95 27.41 1.94
CA ILE A 73 13.06 28.82 2.33
C ILE A 73 11.68 29.44 2.18
N TRP A 74 11.14 29.95 3.28
CA TRP A 74 9.82 30.57 3.28
C TRP A 74 9.79 31.71 4.30
N ASP A 75 10.18 32.91 3.84
CA ASP A 75 10.30 34.09 4.68
C ASP A 75 8.96 34.48 5.30
N GLY A 76 8.98 34.82 6.59
CA GLY A 76 7.77 35.22 7.33
C GLY A 76 6.90 34.04 7.84
N HIS A 77 7.24 32.78 7.52
CA HIS A 77 6.48 31.58 7.84
C HIS A 77 7.18 30.67 8.86
N GLY A 78 7.69 31.27 9.94
CA GLY A 78 8.46 30.53 10.94
C GLY A 78 7.72 29.37 11.58
N LYS A 79 6.40 29.51 11.86
CA LYS A 79 5.58 28.45 12.45
C LYS A 79 5.37 27.28 11.51
N GLU A 80 5.16 27.54 10.22
CA GLU A 80 5.02 26.53 9.20
C GLU A 80 6.33 25.78 9.00
N MET A 81 7.45 26.48 9.10
CA MET A 81 8.78 25.88 9.07
C MET A 81 9.06 24.99 10.30
N GLU A 82 8.63 25.41 11.49
CA GLU A 82 8.69 24.56 12.68
C GLU A 82 7.85 23.29 12.50
N MET A 83 6.64 23.41 11.99
CA MET A 83 5.75 22.26 11.70
C MET A 83 6.36 21.32 10.66
N TYR A 84 6.98 21.86 9.60
CA TYR A 84 7.69 21.10 8.58
C TYR A 84 8.81 20.25 9.21
N TRP A 85 9.66 20.85 10.03
CA TRP A 85 10.74 20.12 10.67
C TRP A 85 10.23 19.12 11.71
N ARG A 86 9.14 19.44 12.41
CA ARG A 86 8.53 18.52 13.35
C ARG A 86 7.96 17.28 12.65
N ALA A 87 7.37 17.45 11.46
CA ALA A 87 6.90 16.32 10.65
C ALA A 87 8.06 15.38 10.26
N TRP A 88 9.20 15.94 9.86
CA TRP A 88 10.40 15.15 9.57
C TRP A 88 10.98 14.45 10.81
N GLU A 89 11.03 15.14 11.93
CA GLU A 89 11.49 14.56 13.20
C GLU A 89 10.66 13.33 13.58
N ILE A 90 9.33 13.44 13.45
CA ILE A 90 8.41 12.32 13.68
C ILE A 90 8.68 11.19 12.68
N ALA A 91 8.80 11.49 11.39
CA ALA A 91 9.04 10.49 10.38
C ALA A 91 10.36 9.75 10.61
N VAL A 92 11.44 10.47 10.90
CA VAL A 92 12.76 9.86 11.18
C VAL A 92 12.70 8.97 12.43
N GLY A 93 12.02 9.42 13.49
CA GLY A 93 11.86 8.65 14.73
C GLY A 93 11.01 7.38 14.56
N ASN A 94 10.25 7.29 13.46
CA ASN A 94 9.40 6.13 13.15
C ASN A 94 9.96 5.21 12.07
N ILE A 95 11.21 5.36 11.68
CA ILE A 95 11.88 4.38 10.84
C ILE A 95 12.11 3.11 11.66
N ARG A 96 11.65 1.97 11.14
CA ARG A 96 11.76 0.65 11.77
C ARG A 96 12.58 -0.30 10.92
N LYS A 97 13.19 -1.27 11.59
CA LYS A 97 13.85 -2.41 10.94
C LYS A 97 12.88 -3.59 10.86
N PRO A 98 13.00 -4.43 9.83
CA PRO A 98 12.31 -5.70 9.79
C PRO A 98 12.59 -6.53 11.04
N GLN A 99 11.56 -7.11 11.61
CA GLN A 99 11.75 -8.16 12.64
C GLN A 99 12.23 -9.44 11.97
N SER A 100 13.05 -10.19 12.69
CA SER A 100 13.52 -11.51 12.23
C SER A 100 12.31 -12.43 11.99
N GLY A 101 12.24 -13.03 10.82
CA GLY A 101 11.14 -13.93 10.45
C GLY A 101 9.85 -13.24 9.97
N SER A 102 9.78 -11.93 9.96
CA SER A 102 8.58 -11.18 9.47
C SER A 102 8.31 -11.37 7.98
N GLY A 103 9.35 -11.69 7.21
CA GLY A 103 9.28 -11.69 5.75
C GLY A 103 9.30 -10.27 5.14
N PHE A 104 9.52 -9.23 5.93
CA PHE A 104 9.78 -7.90 5.42
C PHE A 104 11.19 -7.84 4.81
N VAL A 105 11.32 -7.11 3.71
CA VAL A 105 12.53 -7.06 2.89
C VAL A 105 13.29 -5.74 2.98
N SER A 106 12.71 -4.75 3.66
CA SER A 106 13.36 -3.44 3.82
C SER A 106 13.03 -2.81 5.16
N SER A 107 13.92 -1.92 5.65
CA SER A 107 13.54 -0.96 6.69
C SER A 107 12.43 -0.06 6.16
N TYR A 108 11.53 0.36 7.03
CA TYR A 108 10.26 0.99 6.65
C TYR A 108 9.86 2.12 7.58
N LEU A 109 8.93 2.95 7.12
CA LEU A 109 8.31 3.99 7.91
C LEU A 109 7.04 3.46 8.60
N ASP A 110 7.06 3.42 9.93
CA ASP A 110 5.90 3.08 10.75
C ASP A 110 4.98 4.31 10.86
N THR A 111 3.76 4.17 10.37
CA THR A 111 2.79 5.27 10.31
C THR A 111 1.92 5.39 11.56
N ALA A 112 1.92 4.37 12.42
CA ALA A 112 1.01 4.26 13.55
C ALA A 112 1.71 3.99 14.90
N TYR A 113 3.03 4.08 14.97
CA TYR A 113 3.86 3.91 16.19
C TYR A 113 3.77 2.51 16.84
N ASN A 114 3.26 1.51 16.11
CA ASN A 114 3.07 0.15 16.62
C ASN A 114 3.88 -0.92 15.89
N GLY A 115 4.65 -0.49 14.89
CA GLY A 115 5.47 -1.37 14.05
C GLY A 115 4.71 -2.04 12.90
N ASN A 116 3.39 -1.94 12.82
CA ASN A 116 2.61 -2.43 11.70
C ASN A 116 2.79 -1.54 10.47
N ILE A 117 2.56 -2.08 9.29
CA ILE A 117 2.45 -1.31 8.06
C ILE A 117 0.99 -1.26 7.61
N PHE A 118 0.55 -0.08 7.18
CA PHE A 118 -0.81 0.22 6.75
C PHE A 118 -0.77 0.70 5.30
N MET A 119 -1.46 0.01 4.40
CA MET A 119 -1.39 0.26 2.96
C MET A 119 -1.78 1.70 2.59
N TRP A 120 -2.87 2.17 3.14
CA TRP A 120 -3.37 3.52 2.91
C TRP A 120 -2.43 4.57 3.52
N ASP A 121 -2.17 4.46 4.84
CA ASP A 121 -1.38 5.43 5.58
C ASP A 121 0.03 5.54 5.04
N SER A 122 0.68 4.41 4.74
CA SER A 122 2.00 4.38 4.10
C SER A 122 1.98 5.12 2.76
N SER A 123 0.94 4.90 1.93
CA SER A 123 0.84 5.57 0.63
C SER A 123 0.71 7.08 0.78
N PHE A 124 -0.08 7.57 1.73
CA PHE A 124 -0.22 9.01 1.97
C PHE A 124 1.05 9.63 2.56
N ILE A 125 1.67 8.98 3.54
CA ILE A 125 2.86 9.55 4.17
C ILE A 125 4.04 9.60 3.20
N LEU A 126 4.12 8.68 2.25
CA LEU A 126 5.13 8.67 1.20
C LEU A 126 4.96 9.83 0.21
N MET A 127 3.82 10.52 0.18
CA MET A 127 3.65 11.72 -0.63
C MET A 127 4.61 12.84 -0.21
N PHE A 128 4.94 12.95 1.07
CA PHE A 128 5.98 13.88 1.50
C PHE A 128 7.33 13.18 1.73
N ALA A 129 7.34 11.97 2.28
CA ALA A 129 8.58 11.30 2.70
C ALA A 129 9.50 10.95 1.52
N ARG A 130 8.96 10.79 0.30
CA ARG A 130 9.77 10.60 -0.91
C ARG A 130 10.77 11.72 -1.16
N TYR A 131 10.53 12.93 -0.68
CA TYR A 131 11.49 14.04 -0.81
C TYR A 131 12.74 13.84 0.05
N GLY A 132 12.69 12.94 1.03
CA GLY A 132 13.79 12.55 1.89
C GLY A 132 14.64 11.39 1.38
N THR A 133 14.49 10.96 0.13
CA THR A 133 15.14 9.76 -0.43
C THR A 133 16.67 9.78 -0.32
N ARG A 134 17.31 10.97 -0.28
CA ARG A 134 18.76 11.09 -0.05
C ARG A 134 19.18 10.67 1.33
N PHE A 135 18.30 10.79 2.31
CA PHE A 135 18.54 10.40 3.69
C PHE A 135 18.16 8.94 3.93
N PHE A 136 16.95 8.55 3.52
CA PHE A 136 16.41 7.21 3.70
C PHE A 136 15.48 6.87 2.53
N PRO A 137 15.55 5.66 1.96
CA PRO A 137 14.72 5.26 0.83
C PRO A 137 13.29 4.93 1.28
N PHE A 138 12.54 5.94 1.71
CA PHE A 138 11.21 5.81 2.29
C PHE A 138 10.23 5.01 1.42
N GLN A 139 10.36 5.14 0.08
CA GLN A 139 9.50 4.43 -0.87
C GLN A 139 9.56 2.92 -0.68
N ARG A 140 10.69 2.39 -0.23
CA ARG A 140 10.86 0.95 0.03
C ARG A 140 9.98 0.40 1.15
N THR A 141 9.27 1.24 1.88
CA THR A 141 8.19 0.82 2.77
C THR A 141 7.18 -0.06 2.02
N LEU A 142 6.90 0.25 0.74
CA LEU A 142 5.96 -0.51 -0.09
C LEU A 142 6.51 -1.89 -0.49
N ASP A 143 7.84 -2.07 -0.56
CA ASP A 143 8.46 -3.37 -0.85
C ASP A 143 7.98 -4.46 0.11
N ASN A 144 7.71 -4.08 1.37
CA ASN A 144 7.23 -5.02 2.38
C ASN A 144 5.80 -5.49 2.08
N PHE A 145 4.93 -4.64 1.55
CA PHE A 145 3.60 -5.07 1.08
C PHE A 145 3.72 -6.04 -0.09
N TYR A 146 4.60 -5.75 -1.04
CA TYR A 146 4.84 -6.64 -2.18
C TYR A 146 5.43 -7.98 -1.75
N ALA A 147 6.38 -7.98 -0.81
CA ALA A 147 6.95 -9.20 -0.24
C ALA A 147 5.91 -10.07 0.47
N LYS A 148 4.86 -9.45 1.01
CA LYS A 148 3.75 -10.12 1.71
C LYS A 148 2.55 -10.44 0.82
N GLN A 149 2.65 -10.19 -0.49
CA GLN A 149 1.60 -10.54 -1.43
C GLN A 149 1.36 -12.05 -1.45
N HIS A 150 0.11 -12.45 -1.30
CA HIS A 150 -0.31 -13.84 -1.40
C HIS A 150 -0.25 -14.38 -2.83
N PRO A 151 -0.21 -15.72 -3.03
CA PRO A 151 -0.10 -16.31 -4.36
C PRO A 151 -1.24 -16.00 -5.33
N ASP A 152 -2.36 -15.49 -4.83
CA ASP A 152 -3.53 -15.05 -5.62
C ASP A 152 -3.57 -13.54 -5.86
N GLY A 153 -2.51 -12.83 -5.45
CA GLY A 153 -2.41 -11.39 -5.61
C GLY A 153 -2.90 -10.56 -4.43
N PHE A 154 -3.59 -11.16 -3.45
CA PHE A 154 -4.06 -10.43 -2.28
C PHE A 154 -2.90 -9.85 -1.47
N ILE A 155 -3.04 -8.59 -1.04
CA ILE A 155 -2.17 -7.93 -0.07
C ILE A 155 -3.05 -7.43 1.07
N CYS A 156 -2.76 -7.85 2.29
CA CYS A 156 -3.50 -7.36 3.45
C CYS A 156 -3.25 -5.87 3.63
N ARG A 157 -4.31 -5.10 3.91
CA ARG A 157 -4.23 -3.65 4.09
C ARG A 157 -3.47 -3.22 5.35
N GLU A 158 -3.36 -4.10 6.33
CA GLU A 158 -2.57 -3.94 7.54
C GLU A 158 -1.80 -5.23 7.83
N ILE A 159 -0.51 -5.12 7.96
CA ILE A 159 0.40 -6.24 8.24
C ILE A 159 1.17 -5.92 9.52
N LYS A 160 1.15 -6.85 10.46
CA LYS A 160 1.83 -6.72 11.75
C LYS A 160 3.34 -6.65 11.58
N ALA A 161 4.03 -6.12 12.58
CA ALA A 161 5.48 -6.05 12.61
C ALA A 161 6.18 -7.43 12.48
N ASP A 162 5.51 -8.50 12.93
CA ASP A 162 5.96 -9.89 12.76
C ASP A 162 5.66 -10.48 11.37
N GLY A 163 5.01 -9.69 10.51
CA GLY A 163 4.64 -10.09 9.16
C GLY A 163 3.32 -10.83 9.03
N ALA A 164 2.54 -11.00 10.10
CA ALA A 164 1.22 -11.60 10.03
C ALA A 164 0.19 -10.60 9.52
N ASP A 165 -0.75 -11.08 8.69
CA ASP A 165 -1.90 -10.28 8.27
C ASP A 165 -2.81 -9.97 9.46
N CYS A 166 -3.33 -8.74 9.54
CA CYS A 166 -4.30 -8.35 10.55
C CYS A 166 -5.73 -8.76 10.18
N PHE A 167 -6.00 -9.01 8.90
CA PHE A 167 -7.32 -9.33 8.39
C PHE A 167 -7.24 -10.54 7.47
N GLU A 168 -8.24 -11.38 7.54
CA GLU A 168 -8.41 -12.49 6.61
C GLU A 168 -8.92 -12.00 5.26
N ARG A 169 -8.61 -12.77 4.22
CA ARG A 169 -9.22 -12.57 2.90
C ARG A 169 -10.73 -12.71 3.03
N TYR A 170 -11.46 -11.90 2.25
CA TYR A 170 -12.92 -11.84 2.27
C TYR A 170 -13.56 -11.31 3.57
N ASP A 171 -12.77 -10.90 4.55
CA ASP A 171 -13.29 -10.12 5.66
C ASP A 171 -13.88 -8.80 5.11
N PRO A 172 -15.15 -8.48 5.41
CA PRO A 172 -15.79 -7.24 4.93
C PRO A 172 -15.03 -5.97 5.30
N VAL A 173 -14.28 -6.01 6.40
CA VAL A 173 -13.49 -4.87 6.89
C VAL A 173 -12.04 -4.91 6.39
N SER A 174 -11.66 -5.93 5.62
CA SER A 174 -10.29 -6.07 5.11
C SER A 174 -10.01 -5.24 3.86
N THR A 175 -11.04 -4.74 3.20
CA THR A 175 -10.88 -3.92 2.00
C THR A 175 -10.46 -2.51 2.35
N GLY A 176 -9.47 -2.01 1.63
CA GLY A 176 -9.03 -0.62 1.69
C GLY A 176 -8.71 -0.15 0.27
N PRO A 177 -8.75 1.17 0.00
CA PRO A 177 -8.34 1.67 -1.30
C PRO A 177 -6.88 1.33 -1.55
N ASN A 178 -6.63 0.69 -2.69
CA ASN A 178 -5.26 0.40 -3.13
C ASN A 178 -4.63 1.66 -3.74
N LEU A 179 -3.92 2.43 -2.93
CA LEU A 179 -3.23 3.65 -3.32
C LEU A 179 -1.76 3.43 -3.70
N MET A 180 -1.23 2.22 -3.53
CA MET A 180 0.18 1.92 -3.83
C MET A 180 0.53 2.23 -5.29
N PRO A 181 -0.25 1.87 -6.33
CA PRO A 181 0.09 2.21 -7.71
C PRO A 181 0.18 3.72 -7.96
N TRP A 182 -0.68 4.50 -7.31
CA TRP A 182 -0.61 5.95 -7.39
C TRP A 182 0.67 6.48 -6.72
N CYS A 183 1.01 5.97 -5.55
CA CYS A 183 2.23 6.33 -4.85
C CYS A 183 3.49 6.01 -5.68
N GLU A 184 3.55 4.83 -6.30
CA GLU A 184 4.64 4.43 -7.19
C GLU A 184 4.72 5.31 -8.43
N MET A 185 3.58 5.60 -9.05
CA MET A 185 3.54 6.48 -10.22
C MET A 185 4.07 7.87 -9.91
N VAL A 186 3.69 8.45 -8.79
CA VAL A 186 4.16 9.78 -8.38
C VAL A 186 5.66 9.76 -8.08
N TYR A 187 6.15 8.71 -7.45
CA TYR A 187 7.59 8.53 -7.23
C TYR A 187 8.36 8.39 -8.54
N TYR A 188 7.85 7.59 -9.47
CA TYR A 188 8.42 7.44 -10.80
C TYR A 188 8.50 8.78 -11.56
N HIS A 189 7.44 9.57 -11.55
CA HIS A 189 7.45 10.89 -12.19
C HIS A 189 8.48 11.84 -11.60
N GLN A 190 8.79 11.71 -10.33
CA GLN A 190 9.76 12.58 -9.66
C GLN A 190 11.21 12.14 -9.89
N PHE A 191 11.48 10.84 -9.90
CA PHE A 191 12.84 10.30 -9.85
C PHE A 191 13.22 9.49 -11.09
N GLY A 192 12.28 9.19 -11.98
CA GLY A 192 12.52 8.31 -13.15
C GLY A 192 12.92 6.89 -12.75
N ALA A 193 12.64 6.47 -11.52
CA ALA A 193 13.03 5.16 -11.03
C ALA A 193 12.20 4.05 -11.70
N VAL A 194 12.88 3.11 -12.32
CA VAL A 194 12.27 2.02 -13.12
C VAL A 194 12.13 0.73 -12.29
N SER A 195 12.68 0.69 -11.08
CA SER A 195 12.72 -0.50 -10.23
C SER A 195 11.34 -1.10 -9.90
N TYR A 196 10.29 -0.29 -10.01
CA TYR A 196 8.91 -0.72 -9.73
C TYR A 196 8.08 -1.06 -10.98
N THR A 197 8.65 -0.92 -12.18
CA THR A 197 7.91 -1.23 -13.43
C THR A 197 7.74 -2.72 -13.69
N HIS A 198 8.37 -3.58 -12.92
CA HIS A 198 8.26 -5.03 -13.01
C HIS A 198 7.18 -5.64 -12.13
N LEU A 199 6.47 -4.83 -11.36
CA LEU A 199 5.25 -5.26 -10.65
C LEU A 199 4.09 -5.33 -11.65
N ARG A 200 3.95 -6.47 -12.26
CA ARG A 200 2.82 -6.81 -13.13
C ARG A 200 1.66 -7.35 -12.32
#